data_951a60d571e4e126afdfd3d17c832964
#
_entry.id   951a60d571e4e126afdfd3d17c832964
#
_cell.length_a   1.000
_cell.length_b   1.000
_cell.length_c   1.000
_cell.angle_alpha   90.00
_cell.angle_beta   90.00
_cell.angle_gamma   90.00
#
_symmetry.space_group_name_H-M   'P 1'
#
loop_
_entity.id
_entity.type
_entity.pdbx_description
1 polymer ?
#
loop_
_entity_poly.entity_id
_entity_poly.type
_entity_poly.pdbx_seq_one_letter_code
_entity_poly.pdbx_strand_id
1 'polypeptide(L)'
;KKSDILGELDLEPREYFLVTAHRPENVDNRTRLKGILKGLERVQKEFSLPVIFPVHPRTEKRIKELGIGENGLNLTKPFGFLEFLQLESQARLVLTDSGGVQEETCVLGVPCATMRYDTERPETLDVGSNILVGADSQKILEAVRSTESWKPDWKNPYGDGIAGKMIIMVCAATRPQ
;
A
#
# COMPACT_ATOMS: atom_id res chain seq x y z
N LYS A 1 1.35 -22.15 10.35
CA LYS A 1 1.83 -21.29 11.46
C LYS A 1 1.29 -19.89 11.20
N LYS A 2 0.66 -19.28 12.17
CA LYS A 2 0.40 -17.83 12.11
C LYS A 2 1.77 -17.14 12.10
N SER A 3 1.98 -16.23 11.17
CA SER A 3 3.14 -15.34 11.19
C SER A 3 3.00 -14.40 12.40
N ASP A 4 4.10 -14.06 13.04
CA ASP A 4 4.16 -13.03 14.09
C ASP A 4 5.05 -11.86 13.62
N ILE A 5 4.85 -11.44 12.38
CA ILE A 5 5.70 -10.44 11.74
C ILE A 5 5.66 -9.09 12.48
N LEU A 6 4.56 -8.74 13.13
CA LEU A 6 4.50 -7.52 13.94
C LEU A 6 5.44 -7.60 15.13
N GLY A 7 5.43 -8.72 15.87
CA GLY A 7 6.35 -8.95 16.98
C GLY A 7 7.82 -9.01 16.53
N GLU A 8 8.09 -9.64 15.38
CA GLU A 8 9.46 -9.68 14.80
C GLU A 8 10.00 -8.29 14.43
N LEU A 9 9.13 -7.35 14.08
CA LEU A 9 9.48 -5.98 13.69
C LEU A 9 9.27 -4.94 14.81
N ASP A 10 8.85 -5.36 16.01
CA ASP A 10 8.50 -4.50 17.14
C ASP A 10 7.47 -3.43 16.76
N LEU A 11 6.38 -3.86 16.10
CA LEU A 11 5.32 -3.00 15.60
C LEU A 11 4.02 -3.22 16.36
N GLU A 12 3.36 -2.11 16.71
CA GLU A 12 2.01 -2.13 17.25
C GLU A 12 0.96 -1.93 16.14
N PRO A 13 -0.19 -2.63 16.21
CA PRO A 13 -1.27 -2.46 15.25
C PRO A 13 -1.72 -0.98 15.13
N ARG A 14 -1.87 -0.51 13.89
CA ARG A 14 -2.23 0.88 13.55
C ARG A 14 -1.22 1.96 13.96
N GLU A 15 -0.01 1.58 14.38
CA GLU A 15 1.05 2.51 14.75
C GLU A 15 2.26 2.47 13.81
N TYR A 16 2.03 2.16 12.54
CA TYR A 16 3.03 2.24 11.48
C TYR A 16 2.40 2.50 10.11
N PHE A 17 3.22 2.94 9.17
CA PHE A 17 2.89 3.05 7.76
C PHE A 17 3.59 1.95 6.97
N LEU A 18 2.86 1.30 6.07
CA LEU A 18 3.44 0.31 5.15
C LEU A 18 3.59 0.93 3.76
N VAL A 19 4.72 0.69 3.11
CA VAL A 19 5.03 1.27 1.80
C VAL A 19 5.39 0.19 0.80
N THR A 20 4.88 0.31 -0.43
CA THR A 20 5.40 -0.42 -1.59
C THR A 20 5.60 0.51 -2.77
N ALA A 21 6.76 0.47 -3.41
CA ALA A 21 7.04 1.19 -4.64
C ALA A 21 7.96 0.35 -5.53
N HIS A 22 7.43 -0.06 -6.68
CA HIS A 22 8.14 -0.94 -7.61
C HIS A 22 7.85 -0.64 -9.09
N ARG A 23 6.88 0.24 -9.37
CA ARG A 23 6.53 0.61 -10.75
C ARG A 23 7.70 1.33 -11.42
N PRO A 24 8.07 0.94 -12.67
CA PRO A 24 9.18 1.58 -13.39
C PRO A 24 9.04 3.10 -13.49
N GLU A 25 7.82 3.59 -13.73
CA GLU A 25 7.54 5.03 -13.82
C GLU A 25 7.92 5.82 -12.56
N ASN A 26 7.91 5.18 -11.38
CA ASN A 26 8.34 5.77 -10.13
C ASN A 26 9.81 5.49 -9.83
N VAL A 27 10.21 4.21 -9.91
CA VAL A 27 11.54 3.75 -9.48
C VAL A 27 12.64 4.18 -10.44
N ASP A 28 12.38 4.17 -11.75
CA ASP A 28 13.36 4.56 -12.76
C ASP A 28 13.40 6.07 -13.03
N ASN A 29 12.39 6.80 -12.56
CA ASN A 29 12.34 8.25 -12.65
C ASN A 29 12.92 8.90 -11.39
N ARG A 30 14.11 9.48 -11.52
CA ARG A 30 14.84 10.10 -10.39
C ARG A 30 14.01 11.14 -9.64
N THR A 31 13.26 11.97 -10.35
CA THR A 31 12.47 13.05 -9.74
C THR A 31 11.29 12.47 -8.95
N ARG A 32 10.58 11.48 -9.51
CA ARG A 32 9.47 10.82 -8.83
C ARG A 32 9.93 10.04 -7.61
N LEU A 33 10.96 9.21 -7.74
CA LEU A 33 11.49 8.45 -6.61
C LEU A 33 11.96 9.37 -5.49
N LYS A 34 12.65 10.46 -5.84
CA LYS A 34 13.06 11.49 -4.87
C LYS A 34 11.87 12.14 -4.17
N GLY A 35 10.81 12.46 -4.92
CA GLY A 35 9.58 13.03 -4.35
C GLY A 35 8.89 12.08 -3.38
N ILE A 36 8.78 10.79 -3.74
CA ILE A 36 8.23 9.74 -2.88
C ILE A 36 9.05 9.63 -1.58
N LEU A 37 10.35 9.39 -1.68
CA LEU A 37 11.22 9.23 -0.50
C LEU A 37 11.15 10.43 0.43
N LYS A 38 11.21 11.66 -0.12
CA LYS A 38 11.05 12.89 0.66
C LYS A 38 9.67 12.98 1.34
N GLY A 39 8.62 12.51 0.68
CA GLY A 39 7.27 12.44 1.25
C GLY A 39 7.23 11.49 2.45
N LEU A 40 7.81 10.30 2.31
CA LEU A 40 7.89 9.28 3.36
C LEU A 40 8.72 9.75 4.57
N GLU A 41 9.87 10.40 4.35
CA GLU A 41 10.68 11.01 5.41
C GLU A 41 9.89 12.06 6.21
N ARG A 42 9.11 12.89 5.52
CA ARG A 42 8.26 13.90 6.17
C ARG A 42 7.14 13.28 6.98
N VAL A 43 6.49 12.22 6.47
CA VAL A 43 5.48 11.45 7.20
C VAL A 43 6.08 10.88 8.48
N GLN A 44 7.21 10.20 8.39
CA GLN A 44 7.86 9.62 9.55
C GLN A 44 8.22 10.68 10.60
N LYS A 45 8.80 11.81 10.15
CA LYS A 45 9.18 12.90 11.05
C LYS A 45 7.99 13.53 11.76
N GLU A 46 6.87 13.70 11.04
CA GLU A 46 5.70 14.38 11.59
C GLU A 46 4.90 13.51 12.56
N PHE A 47 4.71 12.25 12.19
CA PHE A 47 3.89 11.32 12.99
C PHE A 47 4.71 10.57 14.05
N SER A 48 6.04 10.57 13.95
CA SER A 48 6.93 9.80 14.84
C SER A 48 6.60 8.30 14.86
N LEU A 49 6.05 7.77 13.77
CA LEU A 49 5.69 6.37 13.59
C LEU A 49 6.63 5.70 12.59
N PRO A 50 6.90 4.39 12.74
CA PRO A 50 7.69 3.63 11.77
C PRO A 50 7.10 3.67 10.37
N VAL A 51 7.95 3.84 9.36
CA VAL A 51 7.62 3.66 7.95
C VAL A 51 8.32 2.42 7.46
N ILE A 52 7.57 1.33 7.30
CA ILE A 52 8.09 0.03 6.87
C ILE A 52 8.04 -0.02 5.35
N PHE A 53 9.20 -0.15 4.73
CA PHE A 53 9.30 -0.18 3.28
C PHE A 53 10.05 -1.44 2.81
N PRO A 54 9.34 -2.54 2.53
CA PRO A 54 9.90 -3.71 1.88
C PRO A 54 10.34 -3.34 0.46
N VAL A 55 11.65 -3.35 0.21
CA VAL A 55 12.20 -2.91 -1.07
C VAL A 55 12.72 -4.07 -1.89
N HIS A 56 12.37 -4.11 -3.16
CA HIS A 56 13.01 -5.00 -4.11
C HIS A 56 14.49 -4.56 -4.33
N PRO A 57 15.45 -5.48 -4.52
CA PRO A 57 16.87 -5.14 -4.71
C PRO A 57 17.14 -4.07 -5.78
N ARG A 58 16.32 -4.04 -6.85
CA ARG A 58 16.41 -3.00 -7.89
C ARG A 58 16.07 -1.62 -7.33
N THR A 59 15.00 -1.52 -6.55
CA THR A 59 14.56 -0.26 -5.92
C THR A 59 15.58 0.20 -4.89
N GLU A 60 16.08 -0.71 -4.07
CA GLU A 60 17.13 -0.44 -3.09
C GLU A 60 18.39 0.13 -3.74
N LYS A 61 18.83 -0.49 -4.86
CA LYS A 61 19.97 0.03 -5.63
C LYS A 61 19.72 1.46 -6.11
N ARG A 62 18.52 1.76 -6.62
CA ARG A 62 18.16 3.11 -7.08
C ARG A 62 18.13 4.13 -5.94
N ILE A 63 17.62 3.76 -4.78
CA ILE A 63 17.63 4.60 -3.58
C ILE A 63 19.06 4.95 -3.18
N LYS A 64 19.95 3.97 -3.12
CA LYS A 64 21.38 4.17 -2.82
C LYS A 64 22.08 5.07 -3.84
N GLU A 65 21.83 4.88 -5.14
CA GLU A 65 22.38 5.72 -6.22
C GLU A 65 21.93 7.19 -6.10
N LEU A 66 20.78 7.44 -5.52
CA LEU A 66 20.27 8.81 -5.32
C LEU A 66 20.86 9.50 -4.10
N GLY A 67 21.50 8.76 -3.19
CA GLY A 67 22.00 9.28 -1.93
C GLY A 67 20.91 9.88 -1.05
N ILE A 68 19.67 9.35 -1.14
CA ILE A 68 18.51 9.83 -0.42
C ILE A 68 17.97 8.69 0.44
N GLY A 69 17.54 9.02 1.65
CA GLY A 69 16.54 8.21 2.33
C GLY A 69 17.05 7.06 3.18
N GLU A 70 18.28 7.07 3.66
CA GLU A 70 18.61 6.22 4.83
C GLU A 70 18.28 6.94 6.16
N ASN A 71 17.81 8.17 6.10
CA ASN A 71 17.50 8.98 7.27
C ASN A 71 16.11 8.65 7.83
N GLY A 72 16.00 7.47 8.42
CA GLY A 72 14.84 7.10 9.23
C GLY A 72 13.82 6.17 8.59
N LEU A 73 13.88 5.85 7.29
CA LEU A 73 13.00 4.86 6.68
C LEU A 73 13.48 3.43 6.98
N ASN A 74 12.61 2.57 7.51
CA ASN A 74 12.91 1.15 7.70
C ASN A 74 12.83 0.40 6.36
N LEU A 75 13.93 0.43 5.59
CA LEU A 75 14.06 -0.37 4.38
C LEU A 75 14.29 -1.83 4.78
N THR A 76 13.35 -2.70 4.44
CA THR A 76 13.44 -4.13 4.75
C THR A 76 13.57 -4.96 3.48
N LYS A 77 13.94 -6.23 3.62
CA LYS A 77 13.79 -7.20 2.53
C LYS A 77 12.30 -7.46 2.27
N PRO A 78 11.94 -7.90 1.05
CA PRO A 78 10.58 -8.36 0.78
C PRO A 78 10.15 -9.47 1.74
N PHE A 79 8.92 -9.40 2.20
CA PHE A 79 8.27 -10.40 3.04
C PHE A 79 7.58 -11.47 2.20
N GLY A 80 7.28 -12.61 2.80
CA GLY A 80 6.37 -13.58 2.22
C GLY A 80 4.93 -13.04 2.14
N PHE A 81 4.10 -13.64 1.28
CA PHE A 81 2.74 -13.15 1.03
C PHE A 81 1.90 -13.01 2.31
N LEU A 82 1.90 -14.04 3.18
CA LEU A 82 1.10 -14.00 4.41
C LEU A 82 1.60 -12.98 5.43
N GLU A 83 2.92 -12.79 5.52
CA GLU A 83 3.55 -11.78 6.36
C GLU A 83 3.20 -10.38 5.86
N PHE A 84 3.28 -10.17 4.55
CA PHE A 84 2.94 -8.89 3.93
C PHE A 84 1.45 -8.56 4.12
N LEU A 85 0.55 -9.52 3.91
CA LEU A 85 -0.89 -9.37 4.14
C LEU A 85 -1.20 -9.04 5.61
N GLN A 86 -0.46 -9.62 6.56
CA GLN A 86 -0.59 -9.30 7.98
C GLN A 86 -0.17 -7.84 8.23
N LEU A 87 0.96 -7.40 7.66
CA LEU A 87 1.40 -6.01 7.74
C LEU A 87 0.38 -5.05 7.11
N GLU A 88 -0.19 -5.39 5.94
CA GLU A 88 -1.25 -4.59 5.33
C GLU A 88 -2.47 -4.44 6.25
N SER A 89 -2.97 -5.56 6.78
CA SER A 89 -4.19 -5.59 7.60
C SER A 89 -4.07 -4.79 8.89
N GLN A 90 -2.87 -4.57 9.39
CA GLN A 90 -2.60 -3.90 10.67
C GLN A 90 -1.93 -2.52 10.49
N ALA A 91 -1.67 -2.08 9.27
CA ALA A 91 -1.12 -0.75 9.01
C ALA A 91 -2.12 0.37 9.37
N ARG A 92 -1.61 1.53 9.76
CA ARG A 92 -2.40 2.75 9.91
C ARG A 92 -2.88 3.24 8.55
N LEU A 93 -1.99 3.19 7.56
CA LEU A 93 -2.22 3.51 6.16
C LEU A 93 -1.18 2.81 5.31
N VAL A 94 -1.57 2.40 4.12
CA VAL A 94 -0.66 1.84 3.11
C VAL A 94 -0.42 2.86 2.01
N LEU A 95 0.87 3.13 1.71
CA LEU A 95 1.28 3.95 0.58
C LEU A 95 1.82 3.03 -0.52
N THR A 96 1.22 3.04 -1.70
CA THR A 96 1.56 2.05 -2.72
C THR A 96 1.50 2.59 -4.14
N ASP A 97 2.22 1.95 -5.07
CA ASP A 97 2.02 2.11 -6.51
C ASP A 97 1.47 0.82 -7.18
N SER A 98 1.09 -0.18 -6.36
CA SER A 98 0.55 -1.46 -6.81
C SER A 98 -0.97 -1.44 -6.92
N GLY A 99 -1.52 -1.91 -8.05
CA GLY A 99 -2.97 -2.09 -8.21
C GLY A 99 -3.54 -3.18 -7.29
N GLY A 100 -2.82 -4.30 -7.09
CA GLY A 100 -3.26 -5.39 -6.21
C GLY A 100 -3.35 -4.93 -4.74
N VAL A 101 -2.36 -4.19 -4.26
CA VAL A 101 -2.33 -3.65 -2.90
C VAL A 101 -3.50 -2.67 -2.66
N GLN A 102 -3.92 -1.89 -3.67
CA GLN A 102 -5.11 -1.05 -3.58
C GLN A 102 -6.39 -1.87 -3.34
N GLU A 103 -6.53 -3.02 -4.03
CA GLU A 103 -7.65 -3.95 -3.83
C GLU A 103 -7.58 -4.60 -2.45
N GLU A 104 -6.42 -5.13 -2.08
CA GLU A 104 -6.18 -5.81 -0.81
C GLU A 104 -6.49 -4.90 0.38
N THR A 105 -5.97 -3.69 0.40
CA THR A 105 -6.23 -2.70 1.46
C THR A 105 -7.71 -2.30 1.54
N CYS A 106 -8.38 -2.14 0.38
CA CYS A 106 -9.80 -1.87 0.33
C CYS A 106 -10.64 -2.99 0.99
N VAL A 107 -10.31 -4.25 0.67
CA VAL A 107 -10.97 -5.44 1.26
C VAL A 107 -10.67 -5.56 2.75
N LEU A 108 -9.44 -5.24 3.18
CA LEU A 108 -9.00 -5.32 4.57
C LEU A 108 -9.50 -4.16 5.45
N GLY A 109 -10.14 -3.15 4.86
CA GLY A 109 -10.59 -1.98 5.61
C GLY A 109 -9.42 -1.09 6.07
N VAL A 110 -8.35 -1.01 5.29
CA VAL A 110 -7.18 -0.19 5.57
C VAL A 110 -7.10 0.97 4.57
N PRO A 111 -6.96 2.22 5.02
CA PRO A 111 -6.79 3.37 4.13
C PRO A 111 -5.57 3.20 3.21
N CYS A 112 -5.72 3.66 1.96
CA CYS A 112 -4.67 3.59 0.95
C CYS A 112 -4.35 4.97 0.35
N ALA A 113 -3.08 5.26 0.13
CA ALA A 113 -2.62 6.40 -0.66
C ALA A 113 -1.81 5.90 -1.85
N THR A 114 -2.35 6.08 -3.05
CA THR A 114 -1.72 5.60 -4.28
C THR A 114 -0.73 6.61 -4.82
N MET A 115 0.55 6.23 -4.82
CA MET A 115 1.66 7.05 -5.32
C MET A 115 1.77 7.01 -6.85
N ARG A 116 0.64 7.25 -7.52
CA ARG A 116 0.49 7.36 -8.97
C ARG A 116 -0.42 8.53 -9.32
N TYR A 117 -0.42 8.93 -10.59
CA TYR A 117 -1.29 10.00 -11.10
C TYR A 117 -2.61 9.47 -11.66
N ASP A 118 -2.70 8.17 -11.85
CA ASP A 118 -3.87 7.41 -12.31
C ASP A 118 -3.95 6.04 -11.60
N THR A 119 -5.05 5.34 -11.77
CA THR A 119 -5.20 3.96 -11.28
C THR A 119 -6.11 3.15 -12.19
N GLU A 120 -5.83 1.86 -12.28
CA GLU A 120 -6.72 0.87 -12.90
C GLU A 120 -7.76 0.31 -11.89
N ARG A 121 -7.88 0.93 -10.70
CA ARG A 121 -8.78 0.52 -9.61
C ARG A 121 -9.67 1.69 -9.17
N PRO A 122 -10.46 2.26 -10.10
CA PRO A 122 -11.31 3.41 -9.78
C PRO A 122 -12.29 3.12 -8.66
N GLU A 123 -12.74 1.86 -8.50
CA GLU A 123 -13.66 1.44 -7.45
C GLU A 123 -13.15 1.80 -6.04
N THR A 124 -11.82 1.75 -5.82
CA THR A 124 -11.23 2.11 -4.53
C THR A 124 -11.33 3.61 -4.24
N LEU A 125 -11.30 4.44 -5.28
CA LEU A 125 -11.52 5.88 -5.18
C LEU A 125 -12.99 6.18 -4.93
N ASP A 126 -13.89 5.51 -5.66
CA ASP A 126 -15.34 5.72 -5.60
C ASP A 126 -15.90 5.43 -4.21
N VAL A 127 -15.39 4.38 -3.54
CA VAL A 127 -15.81 4.05 -2.16
C VAL A 127 -15.04 4.84 -1.11
N GLY A 128 -14.04 5.65 -1.49
CA GLY A 128 -13.27 6.48 -0.56
C GLY A 128 -12.23 5.73 0.27
N SER A 129 -11.84 4.51 -0.13
CA SER A 129 -10.78 3.74 0.56
C SER A 129 -9.37 4.15 0.14
N ASN A 130 -9.24 4.88 -0.96
CA ASN A 130 -7.97 5.22 -1.60
C ASN A 130 -7.98 6.65 -2.13
N ILE A 131 -6.80 7.29 -2.15
CA ILE A 131 -6.59 8.60 -2.78
C ILE A 131 -5.34 8.58 -3.64
N LEU A 132 -5.35 9.34 -4.76
CA LEU A 132 -4.19 9.51 -5.62
C LEU A 132 -3.33 10.67 -5.14
N VAL A 133 -2.05 10.40 -4.87
CA VAL A 133 -1.10 11.41 -4.37
C VAL A 133 0.05 11.68 -5.34
N GLY A 134 0.21 10.85 -6.37
CA GLY A 134 1.35 10.93 -7.28
C GLY A 134 2.68 10.72 -6.56
N ALA A 135 3.73 11.33 -7.09
CA ALA A 135 5.07 11.31 -6.52
C ALA A 135 5.40 12.65 -5.83
N ASP A 136 4.40 13.38 -5.38
CA ASP A 136 4.55 14.69 -4.76
C ASP A 136 4.66 14.57 -3.25
N SER A 137 5.78 15.04 -2.69
CA SER A 137 6.07 14.90 -1.26
C SER A 137 5.09 15.67 -0.35
N GLN A 138 4.48 16.74 -0.85
CA GLN A 138 3.50 17.49 -0.09
C GLN A 138 2.15 16.77 -0.09
N LYS A 139 1.70 16.29 -1.26
CA LYS A 139 0.45 15.52 -1.38
C LYS A 139 0.49 14.22 -0.58
N ILE A 140 1.65 13.52 -0.55
CA ILE A 140 1.84 12.33 0.28
C ILE A 140 1.61 12.67 1.76
N LEU A 141 2.20 13.74 2.26
CA LEU A 141 2.02 14.17 3.65
C LEU A 141 0.58 14.59 3.95
N GLU A 142 -0.05 15.37 3.07
CA GLU A 142 -1.44 15.80 3.20
C GLU A 142 -2.41 14.62 3.21
N ALA A 143 -2.16 13.61 2.38
CA ALA A 143 -2.93 12.39 2.38
C ALA A 143 -2.89 11.69 3.74
N VAL A 144 -1.69 11.51 4.30
CA VAL A 144 -1.54 10.87 5.61
C VAL A 144 -2.27 11.68 6.69
N ARG A 145 -2.18 13.01 6.68
CA ARG A 145 -2.94 13.88 7.61
C ARG A 145 -4.45 13.70 7.46
N SER A 146 -4.95 13.60 6.23
CA SER A 146 -6.40 13.46 6.00
C SER A 146 -6.93 12.13 6.55
N THR A 147 -6.10 11.08 6.58
CA THR A 147 -6.53 9.76 7.07
C THR A 147 -6.74 9.69 8.59
N GLU A 148 -6.31 10.69 9.36
CA GLU A 148 -6.61 10.75 10.80
C GLU A 148 -8.11 10.83 11.09
N SER A 149 -8.89 11.39 10.16
CA SER A 149 -10.35 11.46 10.23
C SER A 149 -11.07 10.34 9.50
N TRP A 150 -10.34 9.46 8.79
CA TRP A 150 -10.96 8.39 8.02
C TRP A 150 -11.50 7.29 8.95
N LYS A 151 -12.78 7.00 8.74
CA LYS A 151 -13.40 5.81 9.30
C LYS A 151 -13.50 4.77 8.21
N PRO A 152 -12.93 3.57 8.38
CA PRO A 152 -13.00 2.50 7.38
C PRO A 152 -14.41 1.87 7.37
N ASP A 153 -15.40 2.63 6.91
CA ASP A 153 -16.81 2.25 6.85
C ASP A 153 -17.32 2.07 5.41
N TRP A 154 -16.40 2.10 4.42
CA TRP A 154 -16.78 1.86 3.02
C TRP A 154 -17.22 0.43 2.77
N LYS A 155 -18.17 0.29 1.84
CA LYS A 155 -18.58 -1.02 1.36
C LYS A 155 -17.55 -1.57 0.39
N ASN A 156 -17.06 -2.81 0.64
CA ASN A 156 -16.14 -3.48 -0.27
C ASN A 156 -16.75 -3.64 -1.68
N PRO A 157 -16.16 -3.04 -2.74
CA PRO A 157 -16.67 -3.12 -4.10
C PRO A 157 -16.34 -4.45 -4.80
N TYR A 158 -15.40 -5.24 -4.24
CA TYR A 158 -14.88 -6.46 -4.86
C TYR A 158 -15.68 -7.72 -4.50
N GLY A 159 -16.84 -7.56 -3.84
CA GLY A 159 -17.75 -8.65 -3.53
C GLY A 159 -17.46 -9.35 -2.20
N ASP A 160 -18.07 -10.52 -2.04
CA ASP A 160 -18.14 -11.28 -0.78
C ASP A 160 -17.43 -12.64 -0.83
N GLY A 161 -16.62 -12.88 -1.85
CA GLY A 161 -15.85 -14.13 -2.03
C GLY A 161 -16.61 -15.28 -2.67
N ILE A 162 -17.86 -15.08 -3.13
CA ILE A 162 -18.65 -16.16 -3.75
C ILE A 162 -18.47 -16.29 -5.27
N ALA A 163 -17.57 -15.52 -5.89
CA ALA A 163 -17.36 -15.51 -7.35
C ALA A 163 -17.14 -16.91 -7.93
N GLY A 164 -16.31 -17.74 -7.28
CA GLY A 164 -16.08 -19.12 -7.71
C GLY A 164 -17.35 -19.99 -7.73
N LYS A 165 -18.23 -19.84 -6.74
CA LYS A 165 -19.53 -20.50 -6.69
C LYS A 165 -20.43 -20.05 -7.84
N MET A 166 -20.48 -18.75 -8.09
CA MET A 166 -21.27 -18.18 -9.20
C MET A 166 -20.78 -18.67 -10.56
N ILE A 167 -19.48 -18.72 -10.79
CA ILE A 167 -18.88 -19.27 -12.03
C ILE A 167 -19.30 -20.72 -12.24
N ILE A 168 -19.19 -21.57 -11.22
CA ILE A 168 -19.60 -22.97 -11.30
C ILE A 168 -21.10 -23.09 -11.64
N MET A 169 -21.96 -22.29 -11.02
CA MET A 169 -23.40 -22.30 -11.30
C MET A 169 -23.70 -21.91 -12.75
N VAL A 170 -23.05 -20.89 -13.29
CA VAL A 170 -23.20 -20.47 -14.69
C VAL A 170 -22.71 -21.57 -15.62
N CYS A 171 -21.54 -22.14 -15.41
CA CYS A 171 -21.01 -23.22 -16.22
C CYS A 171 -21.89 -24.49 -16.19
N ALA A 172 -22.50 -24.81 -15.06
CA ALA A 172 -23.41 -25.94 -14.94
C ALA A 172 -24.74 -25.72 -15.68
N ALA A 173 -25.22 -24.46 -15.66
CA ALA A 173 -26.46 -24.09 -16.36
C ALA A 173 -26.32 -24.04 -17.91
N THR A 174 -25.09 -23.81 -18.39
CA THR A 174 -24.77 -23.66 -19.83
C THR A 174 -24.27 -24.96 -20.49
N ARG A 175 -24.44 -26.15 -19.86
CA ARG A 175 -24.09 -27.41 -20.52
C ARG A 175 -24.87 -27.55 -21.82
N PRO A 176 -24.22 -27.72 -23.00
CA PRO A 176 -24.91 -28.05 -24.22
C PRO A 176 -25.62 -29.40 -24.07
N GLN A 177 -26.87 -29.47 -24.55
CA GLN A 177 -27.65 -30.72 -24.66
C GLN A 177 -26.96 -31.66 -25.63
#